data_4295ad8f58d5e716934af4de99c0c886
#
_entry.id   4295ad8f58d5e716934af4de99c0c886
#
_cell.length_a   1.000
_cell.length_b   1.000
_cell.length_c   1.000
_cell.angle_alpha   90.00
_cell.angle_beta   90.00
_cell.angle_gamma   90.00
#
_symmetry.space_group_name_H-M   'P 1'
#
loop_
_entity.id
_entity.type
_entity.pdbx_description
1 polymer ?
#
loop_
_entity_poly.entity_id
_entity_poly.type
_entity_poly.pdbx_seq_one_letter_code
_entity_poly.pdbx_strand_id
1 'polypeptide(L)'
;MEEVGTGLLDHVDAMQRVAASAPPGPLLINAGPGTGKTHVLIRRIAYLIAELHVPASQCLVLAADRGAVEDITVKLGELVGPSVADMTIRAFEEVAVPPPLGYVFVDDLHLMPMRLYQALRSGRGDQPAFTATGDPDSLPQGEPVPFDRFARDYPEARTVRLSRNHRSTAPIIAAAMQLITPVTRAPGRGMMPSRSAAGTAPIGRFFAADATAERHFVERLAERLTEYGVDPTEVAILTTEDRCPVAGAITVEEAAGRQFRVVCCVGVTAEAFPDEPPARRRLFTAMTRAADLLYVSHTGRGSPLLDDIDPGLFSAFGHVRSVKPHVEQPRLL
;
A
#
# COMPACT_ATOMS: atom_id res chain seq x y z
N MET A 1 -30.44 -3.13 27.94
CA MET A 1 -29.12 -2.52 28.01
C MET A 1 -28.56 -2.64 26.61
N GLU A 2 -28.53 -1.52 25.86
CA GLU A 2 -27.77 -1.49 24.61
C GLU A 2 -26.29 -1.71 24.96
N GLU A 3 -25.70 -2.76 24.43
CA GLU A 3 -24.24 -2.92 24.48
C GLU A 3 -23.63 -1.72 23.73
N VAL A 4 -23.07 -0.83 24.49
CA VAL A 4 -22.22 0.24 23.92
C VAL A 4 -21.00 -0.46 23.36
N GLY A 5 -20.96 -0.64 22.04
CA GLY A 5 -19.82 -1.26 21.38
C GLY A 5 -18.53 -0.49 21.72
N THR A 6 -17.38 -1.16 21.69
CA THR A 6 -16.06 -0.58 22.05
C THR A 6 -15.61 0.55 21.14
N GLY A 7 -16.37 0.89 20.10
CA GLY A 7 -15.96 1.90 19.10
C GLY A 7 -14.83 1.45 18.16
N LEU A 8 -14.32 0.22 18.33
CA LEU A 8 -13.19 -0.31 17.54
C LEU A 8 -13.47 -0.33 16.03
N LEU A 9 -14.73 -0.45 15.63
CA LEU A 9 -15.14 -0.47 14.22
C LEU A 9 -15.77 0.85 13.76
N ASP A 10 -15.61 1.91 14.52
CA ASP A 10 -16.00 3.23 14.08
C ASP A 10 -15.00 3.76 13.04
N HIS A 11 -15.49 4.59 12.12
CA HIS A 11 -14.69 5.20 11.06
C HIS A 11 -14.06 4.22 10.05
N VAL A 12 -14.51 2.96 9.99
CA VAL A 12 -14.16 2.02 8.92
C VAL A 12 -15.30 1.93 7.90
N ASP A 13 -14.95 1.73 6.62
CA ASP A 13 -15.98 1.50 5.60
C ASP A 13 -16.63 0.11 5.74
N ALA A 14 -17.71 -0.14 4.97
CA ALA A 14 -18.51 -1.36 5.07
C ALA A 14 -17.66 -2.63 4.85
N MET A 15 -16.74 -2.63 3.87
CA MET A 15 -15.90 -3.81 3.59
C MET A 15 -14.79 -3.97 4.61
N GLN A 16 -14.24 -2.87 5.09
CA GLN A 16 -13.29 -2.86 6.20
C GLN A 16 -13.94 -3.42 7.47
N ARG A 17 -15.19 -3.03 7.75
CA ARG A 17 -15.98 -3.56 8.89
C ARG A 17 -16.18 -5.08 8.75
N VAL A 18 -16.62 -5.55 7.57
CA VAL A 18 -16.78 -6.99 7.30
C VAL A 18 -15.50 -7.77 7.54
N ALA A 19 -14.35 -7.23 7.10
CA ALA A 19 -13.07 -7.89 7.30
C ALA A 19 -12.61 -7.89 8.77
N ALA A 20 -12.78 -6.77 9.46
CA ALA A 20 -12.35 -6.63 10.86
C ALA A 20 -13.20 -7.48 11.81
N SER A 21 -14.53 -7.57 11.60
CA SER A 21 -15.45 -8.35 12.46
C SER A 21 -15.69 -9.77 11.99
N ALA A 22 -15.00 -10.26 10.96
CA ALA A 22 -15.15 -11.64 10.50
C ALA A 22 -14.86 -12.63 11.64
N PRO A 23 -15.60 -13.76 11.75
CA PRO A 23 -15.33 -14.80 12.73
C PRO A 23 -13.88 -15.29 12.68
N PRO A 24 -13.35 -15.88 13.77
CA PRO A 24 -12.07 -16.59 13.76
C PRO A 24 -12.02 -17.63 12.64
N GLY A 25 -10.86 -17.79 12.01
CA GLY A 25 -10.66 -18.71 10.90
C GLY A 25 -9.76 -18.08 9.80
N PRO A 26 -9.43 -18.86 8.77
CA PRO A 26 -8.62 -18.35 7.68
C PRO A 26 -9.35 -17.22 6.92
N LEU A 27 -8.66 -16.08 6.79
CA LEU A 27 -9.18 -14.87 6.13
C LEU A 27 -8.10 -14.23 5.26
N LEU A 28 -8.42 -14.03 3.98
CA LEU A 28 -7.62 -13.25 3.05
C LEU A 28 -8.27 -11.90 2.80
N ILE A 29 -7.60 -10.82 3.16
CA ILE A 29 -8.00 -9.45 2.85
C ILE A 29 -7.25 -9.02 1.58
N ASN A 30 -7.92 -9.19 0.45
CA ASN A 30 -7.40 -8.82 -0.86
C ASN A 30 -7.67 -7.32 -1.10
N ALA A 31 -6.62 -6.52 -1.17
CA ALA A 31 -6.77 -5.09 -1.08
C ALA A 31 -5.66 -4.35 -1.83
N GLY A 32 -6.03 -3.39 -2.65
CA GLY A 32 -5.09 -2.55 -3.38
C GLY A 32 -4.32 -1.54 -2.50
N PRO A 33 -3.41 -0.78 -3.10
CA PRO A 33 -2.72 0.30 -2.42
C PRO A 33 -3.72 1.33 -1.87
N GLY A 34 -3.46 1.86 -0.68
CA GLY A 34 -4.27 2.92 -0.08
C GLY A 34 -5.68 2.52 0.36
N THR A 35 -6.05 1.24 0.35
CA THR A 35 -7.36 0.77 0.79
C THR A 35 -7.45 0.46 2.29
N GLY A 36 -6.36 0.68 3.04
CA GLY A 36 -6.33 0.50 4.48
C GLY A 36 -6.08 -0.94 4.94
N LYS A 37 -5.28 -1.74 4.22
CA LYS A 37 -4.89 -3.12 4.59
C LYS A 37 -4.44 -3.23 6.05
N THR A 38 -3.36 -2.56 6.38
CA THR A 38 -2.77 -2.56 7.73
C THR A 38 -3.76 -2.03 8.77
N HIS A 39 -4.51 -0.98 8.44
CA HIS A 39 -5.54 -0.42 9.32
C HIS A 39 -6.61 -1.46 9.66
N VAL A 40 -7.12 -2.18 8.68
CA VAL A 40 -8.13 -3.23 8.89
C VAL A 40 -7.55 -4.42 9.66
N LEU A 41 -6.30 -4.81 9.40
CA LEU A 41 -5.62 -5.86 10.14
C LEU A 41 -5.52 -5.51 11.64
N ILE A 42 -5.07 -4.29 11.95
CA ILE A 42 -4.99 -3.76 13.31
C ILE A 42 -6.35 -3.76 14.00
N ARG A 43 -7.40 -3.26 13.32
CA ARG A 43 -8.77 -3.24 13.84
C ARG A 43 -9.31 -4.66 14.08
N ARG A 44 -8.98 -5.60 13.20
CA ARG A 44 -9.34 -7.01 13.38
C ARG A 44 -8.68 -7.62 14.61
N ILE A 45 -7.38 -7.40 14.78
CA ILE A 45 -6.66 -7.91 15.96
C ILE A 45 -7.30 -7.34 17.24
N ALA A 46 -7.52 -6.04 17.29
CA ALA A 46 -8.16 -5.37 18.41
C ALA A 46 -9.57 -5.91 18.67
N TYR A 47 -10.37 -6.12 17.63
CA TYR A 47 -11.71 -6.69 17.72
C TYR A 47 -11.70 -8.11 18.28
N LEU A 48 -10.79 -8.98 17.82
CA LEU A 48 -10.66 -10.35 18.32
C LEU A 48 -10.27 -10.38 19.81
N ILE A 49 -9.40 -9.49 20.25
CA ILE A 49 -8.98 -9.42 21.65
C ILE A 49 -10.07 -8.83 22.54
N ALA A 50 -10.63 -7.68 22.17
CA ALA A 50 -11.56 -6.95 23.04
C ALA A 50 -12.98 -7.51 23.03
N GLU A 51 -13.49 -7.93 21.85
CA GLU A 51 -14.89 -8.37 21.70
C GLU A 51 -15.04 -9.91 21.76
N LEU A 52 -14.06 -10.64 21.21
CA LEU A 52 -14.11 -12.10 21.18
C LEU A 52 -13.19 -12.75 22.21
N HIS A 53 -12.57 -11.93 23.08
CA HIS A 53 -11.73 -12.37 24.21
C HIS A 53 -10.60 -13.32 23.82
N VAL A 54 -10.04 -13.15 22.61
CA VAL A 54 -8.86 -13.89 22.18
C VAL A 54 -7.67 -13.46 23.04
N PRO A 55 -6.94 -14.41 23.68
CA PRO A 55 -5.78 -14.04 24.47
C PRO A 55 -4.68 -13.40 23.61
N ALA A 56 -4.23 -12.21 23.97
CA ALA A 56 -3.17 -11.50 23.26
C ALA A 56 -1.88 -12.33 23.14
N SER A 57 -1.56 -13.14 24.15
CA SER A 57 -0.43 -14.07 24.18
C SER A 57 -0.49 -15.20 23.14
N GLN A 58 -1.65 -15.44 22.54
CA GLN A 58 -1.86 -16.39 21.46
C GLN A 58 -1.74 -15.78 20.06
N CYS A 59 -1.43 -14.47 19.96
CA CYS A 59 -1.38 -13.72 18.72
C CYS A 59 0.06 -13.56 18.23
N LEU A 60 0.31 -14.00 16.98
CA LEU A 60 1.52 -13.72 16.22
C LEU A 60 1.19 -12.73 15.11
N VAL A 61 1.83 -11.58 15.11
CA VAL A 61 1.69 -10.56 14.07
C VAL A 61 3.00 -10.44 13.29
N LEU A 62 2.93 -10.56 11.98
CA LEU A 62 4.08 -10.54 11.09
C LEU A 62 3.95 -9.41 10.08
N ALA A 63 5.01 -8.65 9.89
CA ALA A 63 5.10 -7.54 8.94
C ALA A 63 6.39 -7.60 8.12
N ALA A 64 6.46 -6.79 7.07
CA ALA A 64 7.56 -6.84 6.11
C ALA A 64 8.91 -6.47 6.72
N ASP A 65 8.94 -5.44 7.58
CA ASP A 65 10.15 -4.88 8.16
C ASP A 65 9.89 -4.32 9.58
N ARG A 66 10.96 -3.86 10.23
CA ARG A 66 10.91 -3.28 11.58
C ARG A 66 10.08 -2.01 11.67
N GLY A 67 10.10 -1.16 10.66
CA GLY A 67 9.30 0.06 10.65
C GLY A 67 7.81 -0.25 10.65
N ALA A 68 7.39 -1.25 9.86
CA ALA A 68 6.01 -1.75 9.87
C ALA A 68 5.63 -2.38 11.23
N VAL A 69 6.56 -3.10 11.87
CA VAL A 69 6.36 -3.66 13.21
C VAL A 69 6.14 -2.57 14.25
N GLU A 70 6.97 -1.52 14.25
CA GLU A 70 6.84 -0.37 15.16
C GLU A 70 5.49 0.34 14.96
N ASP A 71 5.12 0.64 13.71
CA ASP A 71 3.85 1.30 13.37
C ASP A 71 2.63 0.47 13.82
N ILE A 72 2.65 -0.84 13.59
CA ILE A 72 1.59 -1.76 14.03
C ILE A 72 1.53 -1.80 15.56
N THR A 73 2.68 -1.89 16.24
CA THR A 73 2.76 -1.98 17.70
C THR A 73 2.17 -0.73 18.37
N VAL A 74 2.53 0.46 17.88
CA VAL A 74 2.01 1.73 18.40
C VAL A 74 0.49 1.79 18.23
N LYS A 75 0.00 1.53 17.02
CA LYS A 75 -1.45 1.60 16.72
C LYS A 75 -2.27 0.54 17.44
N LEU A 76 -1.72 -0.66 17.65
CA LEU A 76 -2.38 -1.67 18.50
C LEU A 76 -2.41 -1.22 19.95
N GLY A 77 -1.31 -0.64 20.46
CA GLY A 77 -1.27 -0.10 21.83
C GLY A 77 -2.33 0.95 22.10
N GLU A 78 -2.66 1.79 21.12
CA GLU A 78 -3.76 2.77 21.21
C GLU A 78 -5.14 2.10 21.34
N LEU A 79 -5.33 0.88 20.80
CA LEU A 79 -6.63 0.21 20.74
C LEU A 79 -6.82 -0.82 21.85
N VAL A 80 -5.79 -1.58 22.21
CA VAL A 80 -5.87 -2.67 23.18
C VAL A 80 -5.06 -2.41 24.44
N GLY A 81 -4.43 -1.25 24.54
CA GLY A 81 -3.67 -0.84 25.72
C GLY A 81 -2.52 -1.81 26.06
N PRO A 82 -2.34 -2.12 27.36
CA PRO A 82 -1.21 -2.94 27.82
C PRO A 82 -1.16 -4.35 27.21
N SER A 83 -2.28 -4.88 26.70
CA SER A 83 -2.34 -6.23 26.12
C SER A 83 -1.43 -6.42 24.92
N VAL A 84 -1.00 -5.32 24.28
CA VAL A 84 -0.04 -5.38 23.17
C VAL A 84 1.30 -5.97 23.60
N ALA A 85 1.71 -5.81 24.87
CA ALA A 85 2.97 -6.33 25.38
C ALA A 85 3.00 -7.87 25.47
N ASP A 86 1.83 -8.51 25.52
CA ASP A 86 1.71 -9.97 25.57
C ASP A 86 1.75 -10.59 24.18
N MET A 87 1.67 -9.80 23.12
CA MET A 87 1.65 -10.28 21.73
C MET A 87 3.07 -10.53 21.21
N THR A 88 3.18 -11.44 20.25
CA THR A 88 4.41 -11.60 19.46
C THR A 88 4.28 -10.83 18.15
N ILE A 89 4.95 -9.69 18.03
CA ILE A 89 4.95 -8.85 16.82
C ILE A 89 6.39 -8.83 16.27
N ARG A 90 6.61 -9.29 15.02
CA ARG A 90 7.95 -9.47 14.43
C ARG A 90 7.97 -9.13 12.95
N ALA A 91 9.14 -8.70 12.47
CA ALA A 91 9.43 -8.64 11.04
C ALA A 91 9.65 -10.06 10.47
N PHE A 92 9.39 -10.24 9.16
CA PHE A 92 9.56 -11.55 8.49
C PHE A 92 10.97 -12.11 8.68
N GLU A 93 11.99 -11.27 8.62
CA GLU A 93 13.40 -11.65 8.75
C GLU A 93 13.79 -12.14 10.15
N GLU A 94 13.06 -11.74 11.18
CA GLU A 94 13.31 -12.06 12.57
C GLU A 94 12.77 -13.43 12.99
N VAL A 95 11.97 -14.08 12.12
CA VAL A 95 11.30 -15.34 12.43
C VAL A 95 11.92 -16.49 11.64
N ALA A 96 12.81 -17.24 12.27
CA ALA A 96 13.35 -18.46 11.70
C ALA A 96 12.40 -19.65 11.90
N VAL A 97 11.85 -19.80 13.13
CA VAL A 97 10.88 -20.83 13.50
C VAL A 97 9.70 -20.15 14.17
N PRO A 98 8.50 -20.20 13.58
CA PRO A 98 7.32 -19.58 14.19
C PRO A 98 6.92 -20.30 15.50
N PRO A 99 6.56 -19.55 16.55
CA PRO A 99 6.01 -20.15 17.76
C PRO A 99 4.63 -20.78 17.47
N PRO A 100 4.22 -21.83 18.22
CA PRO A 100 2.94 -22.49 18.04
C PRO A 100 1.79 -21.66 18.66
N LEU A 101 1.42 -20.56 18.03
CA LEU A 101 0.36 -19.66 18.49
C LEU A 101 -0.96 -19.93 17.75
N GLY A 102 -2.09 -19.67 18.42
CA GLY A 102 -3.43 -19.95 17.89
C GLY A 102 -3.88 -19.03 16.77
N TYR A 103 -3.37 -17.80 16.75
CA TYR A 103 -3.78 -16.75 15.81
C TYR A 103 -2.57 -16.15 15.09
N VAL A 104 -2.61 -16.16 13.78
CA VAL A 104 -1.55 -15.58 12.93
C VAL A 104 -2.12 -14.47 12.08
N PHE A 105 -1.49 -13.33 12.16
CA PHE A 105 -1.82 -12.13 11.39
C PHE A 105 -0.61 -11.75 10.54
N VAL A 106 -0.82 -11.57 9.25
CA VAL A 106 0.25 -11.22 8.31
C VAL A 106 -0.15 -9.98 7.55
N ASP A 107 0.61 -8.92 7.73
CA ASP A 107 0.48 -7.74 6.85
C ASP A 107 1.34 -7.94 5.60
N ASP A 108 0.77 -7.59 4.45
CA ASP A 108 1.41 -7.69 3.14
C ASP A 108 1.99 -9.11 2.84
N LEU A 109 1.14 -10.13 2.91
CA LEU A 109 1.47 -11.55 2.63
C LEU A 109 2.24 -11.74 1.30
N HIS A 110 2.04 -10.85 0.33
CA HIS A 110 2.73 -10.88 -0.95
C HIS A 110 4.24 -10.57 -0.84
N LEU A 111 4.69 -9.98 0.25
CA LEU A 111 6.11 -9.74 0.54
C LEU A 111 6.74 -10.84 1.41
N MET A 112 5.93 -11.74 1.96
CA MET A 112 6.42 -12.79 2.86
C MET A 112 7.28 -13.81 2.11
N PRO A 113 8.46 -14.19 2.62
CA PRO A 113 9.25 -15.29 2.06
C PRO A 113 8.49 -16.62 2.11
N MET A 114 8.52 -17.38 1.00
CA MET A 114 7.82 -18.67 0.90
C MET A 114 8.23 -19.66 1.99
N ARG A 115 9.52 -19.67 2.37
CA ARG A 115 10.03 -20.51 3.46
C ARG A 115 9.31 -20.26 4.80
N LEU A 116 9.06 -18.96 5.13
CA LEU A 116 8.38 -18.59 6.37
C LEU A 116 6.90 -19.00 6.31
N TYR A 117 6.25 -18.77 5.17
CA TYR A 117 4.88 -19.21 4.94
C TYR A 117 4.71 -20.73 5.11
N GLN A 118 5.63 -21.52 4.54
CA GLN A 118 5.63 -22.99 4.68
C GLN A 118 5.86 -23.42 6.14
N ALA A 119 6.78 -22.75 6.85
CA ALA A 119 7.03 -23.02 8.27
C ALA A 119 5.81 -22.72 9.15
N LEU A 120 5.08 -21.63 8.85
CA LEU A 120 3.82 -21.31 9.53
C LEU A 120 2.74 -22.38 9.32
N ARG A 121 2.73 -23.04 8.17
CA ARG A 121 1.77 -24.11 7.86
C ARG A 121 2.14 -25.45 8.48
N SER A 122 3.41 -25.83 8.42
CA SER A 122 3.88 -27.17 8.80
C SER A 122 4.02 -27.40 10.31
N GLY A 123 4.11 -26.34 11.10
CA GLY A 123 4.37 -26.42 12.55
C GLY A 123 3.12 -26.62 13.42
N ARG A 124 1.94 -26.95 12.88
CA ARG A 124 0.67 -26.88 13.62
C ARG A 124 -0.23 -28.08 13.40
N GLY A 125 -0.62 -28.72 14.52
CA GLY A 125 -1.58 -29.82 14.54
C GLY A 125 -2.99 -29.39 14.15
N ASP A 126 -3.49 -28.28 14.70
CA ASP A 126 -4.75 -27.64 14.31
C ASP A 126 -4.48 -26.40 13.45
N GLN A 127 -5.29 -26.20 12.43
CA GLN A 127 -5.16 -25.03 11.54
C GLN A 127 -5.36 -23.74 12.34
N PRO A 128 -4.38 -22.85 12.38
CA PRO A 128 -4.54 -21.58 13.11
C PRO A 128 -5.57 -20.69 12.45
N ALA A 129 -6.17 -19.80 13.22
CA ALA A 129 -6.91 -18.69 12.66
C ALA A 129 -5.92 -17.74 11.93
N PHE A 130 -5.73 -17.98 10.64
CA PHE A 130 -4.75 -17.26 9.80
C PHE A 130 -5.42 -16.10 9.07
N THR A 131 -5.13 -14.87 9.46
CA THR A 131 -5.56 -13.68 8.75
C THR A 131 -4.39 -13.07 8.00
N ALA A 132 -4.56 -12.82 6.70
CA ALA A 132 -3.54 -12.17 5.90
C ALA A 132 -4.11 -11.02 5.07
N THR A 133 -3.34 -9.95 4.92
CA THR A 133 -3.61 -8.89 3.95
C THR A 133 -2.65 -9.00 2.77
N GLY A 134 -3.03 -8.49 1.61
CA GLY A 134 -2.11 -8.42 0.49
C GLY A 134 -2.70 -7.79 -0.77
N ASP A 135 -1.80 -7.44 -1.67
CA ASP A 135 -2.11 -6.90 -2.99
C ASP A 135 -1.47 -7.76 -4.07
N PRO A 136 -2.27 -8.52 -4.85
CA PRO A 136 -1.72 -9.41 -5.89
C PRO A 136 -1.03 -8.65 -7.03
N ASP A 137 -1.35 -7.36 -7.23
CA ASP A 137 -0.77 -6.57 -8.31
C ASP A 137 0.51 -5.82 -7.90
N SER A 138 0.80 -5.73 -6.60
CA SER A 138 2.07 -5.19 -6.06
C SER A 138 3.15 -6.25 -5.90
N LEU A 139 2.98 -7.43 -6.49
CA LEU A 139 3.90 -8.55 -6.32
C LEU A 139 5.24 -8.32 -7.02
N PRO A 140 6.37 -8.68 -6.34
CA PRO A 140 7.63 -8.88 -7.02
C PRO A 140 7.48 -9.97 -8.11
N GLN A 141 8.34 -9.90 -9.10
CA GLN A 141 8.28 -10.82 -10.23
C GLN A 141 8.98 -12.14 -9.96
N GLY A 142 8.48 -13.21 -10.57
CA GLY A 142 9.25 -14.39 -10.90
C GLY A 142 9.06 -15.61 -10.00
N GLU A 143 8.58 -15.50 -8.75
CA GLU A 143 8.43 -16.64 -7.85
C GLU A 143 6.98 -16.82 -7.39
N PRO A 144 6.52 -18.09 -7.18
CA PRO A 144 5.25 -18.28 -6.50
C PRO A 144 5.33 -17.69 -5.11
N VAL A 145 4.49 -16.70 -4.84
CA VAL A 145 4.40 -16.01 -3.54
C VAL A 145 3.31 -16.64 -2.70
N PRO A 146 3.39 -16.51 -1.36
CA PRO A 146 2.38 -17.04 -0.46
C PRO A 146 0.96 -16.59 -0.79
N PHE A 147 0.78 -15.37 -1.26
CA PHE A 147 -0.53 -14.83 -1.63
C PHE A 147 -1.25 -15.67 -2.69
N ASP A 148 -0.54 -16.10 -3.74
CA ASP A 148 -1.10 -16.93 -4.83
C ASP A 148 -1.49 -18.33 -4.36
N ARG A 149 -0.86 -18.81 -3.29
CA ARG A 149 -1.10 -20.14 -2.73
C ARG A 149 -2.18 -20.17 -1.68
N PHE A 150 -2.45 -19.02 -1.02
CA PHE A 150 -3.27 -18.95 0.17
C PHE A 150 -4.66 -19.60 -0.01
N ALA A 151 -5.37 -19.26 -1.08
CA ALA A 151 -6.71 -19.81 -1.36
C ALA A 151 -6.70 -21.33 -1.60
N ARG A 152 -5.61 -21.87 -2.16
CA ARG A 152 -5.45 -23.32 -2.36
C ARG A 152 -5.07 -24.03 -1.07
N ASP A 153 -4.23 -23.39 -0.27
CA ASP A 153 -3.72 -23.94 0.98
C ASP A 153 -4.72 -23.85 2.14
N TYR A 154 -5.69 -22.93 2.02
CA TYR A 154 -6.83 -22.74 2.93
C TYR A 154 -8.15 -22.66 2.13
N PRO A 155 -8.70 -23.81 1.64
CA PRO A 155 -9.90 -23.82 0.79
C PRO A 155 -11.13 -23.21 1.47
N GLU A 156 -11.19 -23.28 2.80
CA GLU A 156 -12.25 -22.71 3.64
C GLU A 156 -12.08 -21.21 3.90
N ALA A 157 -10.98 -20.61 3.45
CA ALA A 157 -10.68 -19.22 3.73
C ALA A 157 -11.73 -18.28 3.15
N ARG A 158 -12.17 -17.36 3.97
CA ARG A 158 -12.97 -16.23 3.49
C ARG A 158 -12.06 -15.25 2.77
N THR A 159 -12.55 -14.68 1.68
CA THR A 159 -11.86 -13.58 0.99
C THR A 159 -12.71 -12.33 1.05
N VAL A 160 -12.17 -11.27 1.63
CA VAL A 160 -12.78 -9.93 1.64
C VAL A 160 -11.96 -9.01 0.75
N ARG A 161 -12.63 -8.29 -0.15
CA ARG A 161 -11.98 -7.34 -1.06
C ARG A 161 -12.22 -5.91 -0.60
N LEU A 162 -11.14 -5.15 -0.41
CA LEU A 162 -11.22 -3.72 -0.14
C LEU A 162 -11.05 -2.95 -1.46
N SER A 163 -12.05 -2.17 -1.82
CA SER A 163 -12.07 -1.43 -3.08
C SER A 163 -12.01 0.09 -2.92
N ARG A 164 -12.22 0.63 -1.71
CA ARG A 164 -12.19 2.07 -1.47
C ARG A 164 -10.76 2.53 -1.15
N ASN A 165 -10.21 3.39 -2.00
CA ASN A 165 -8.89 3.98 -1.76
C ASN A 165 -9.04 5.26 -0.95
N HIS A 166 -8.37 5.32 0.21
CA HIS A 166 -8.41 6.44 1.16
C HIS A 166 -7.16 7.34 1.06
N ARG A 167 -6.20 6.97 0.21
CA ARG A 167 -4.90 7.64 0.09
C ARG A 167 -4.87 8.66 -1.05
N SER A 168 -5.06 8.16 -2.25
CA SER A 168 -4.72 8.90 -3.47
C SER A 168 -5.92 9.67 -4.04
N THR A 169 -5.62 10.72 -4.78
CA THR A 169 -6.64 11.50 -5.50
C THR A 169 -7.22 10.72 -6.69
N ALA A 170 -8.40 11.13 -7.15
CA ALA A 170 -9.13 10.45 -8.21
C ALA A 170 -8.33 10.31 -9.52
N PRO A 171 -7.59 11.33 -10.03
CA PRO A 171 -6.78 11.18 -11.23
C PRO A 171 -5.69 10.13 -11.11
N ILE A 172 -5.02 10.05 -9.95
CA ILE A 172 -3.96 9.05 -9.68
C ILE A 172 -4.55 7.65 -9.72
N ILE A 173 -5.70 7.44 -9.07
CA ILE A 173 -6.37 6.14 -9.06
C ILE A 173 -6.86 5.76 -10.45
N ALA A 174 -7.45 6.68 -11.19
CA ALA A 174 -7.93 6.43 -12.55
C ALA A 174 -6.78 5.98 -13.47
N ALA A 175 -5.66 6.70 -13.46
CA ALA A 175 -4.48 6.36 -14.25
C ALA A 175 -3.87 5.01 -13.84
N ALA A 176 -3.71 4.78 -12.53
CA ALA A 176 -3.18 3.52 -12.02
C ALA A 176 -4.07 2.33 -12.38
N MET A 177 -5.39 2.48 -12.36
CA MET A 177 -6.32 1.43 -12.75
C MET A 177 -6.27 1.15 -14.25
N GLN A 178 -6.19 2.15 -15.10
CA GLN A 178 -6.04 1.96 -16.55
C GLN A 178 -4.74 1.20 -16.85
N LEU A 179 -3.66 1.54 -16.17
CA LEU A 179 -2.37 0.88 -16.33
C LEU A 179 -2.39 -0.60 -15.92
N ILE A 180 -3.01 -0.95 -14.78
CA ILE A 180 -2.92 -2.32 -14.22
C ILE A 180 -4.00 -3.26 -14.75
N THR A 181 -5.15 -2.76 -15.19
CA THR A 181 -6.30 -3.58 -15.60
C THR A 181 -5.96 -4.66 -16.63
N PRO A 182 -5.13 -4.40 -17.68
CA PRO A 182 -4.80 -5.41 -18.67
C PRO A 182 -4.04 -6.64 -18.12
N VAL A 183 -3.35 -6.47 -16.98
CA VAL A 183 -2.45 -7.48 -16.40
C VAL A 183 -2.77 -7.81 -14.93
N THR A 184 -3.90 -7.35 -14.43
CA THR A 184 -4.28 -7.57 -13.02
C THR A 184 -4.43 -9.05 -12.69
N ARG A 185 -3.88 -9.46 -11.56
CA ARG A 185 -4.06 -10.79 -10.96
C ARG A 185 -5.33 -10.90 -10.10
N ALA A 186 -6.08 -9.80 -9.98
CA ALA A 186 -7.34 -9.74 -9.24
C ALA A 186 -8.51 -9.39 -10.19
N PRO A 187 -9.04 -10.34 -10.96
CA PRO A 187 -10.17 -10.09 -11.88
C PRO A 187 -11.34 -9.44 -11.13
N GLY A 188 -11.94 -8.41 -11.75
CA GLY A 188 -13.01 -7.63 -11.13
C GLY A 188 -12.53 -6.69 -10.01
N ARG A 189 -11.21 -6.45 -9.90
CA ARG A 189 -10.65 -5.43 -9.03
C ARG A 189 -11.14 -4.06 -9.48
N GLY A 190 -11.72 -3.32 -8.54
CA GLY A 190 -11.98 -1.90 -8.67
C GLY A 190 -11.31 -1.14 -7.54
N MET A 191 -10.77 0.03 -7.82
CA MET A 191 -10.39 0.99 -6.79
C MET A 191 -11.17 2.28 -6.99
N MET A 192 -11.97 2.64 -6.01
CA MET A 192 -12.74 3.88 -6.02
C MET A 192 -12.10 4.88 -5.06
N PRO A 193 -11.79 6.10 -5.51
CA PRO A 193 -11.27 7.12 -4.61
C PRO A 193 -12.36 7.50 -3.58
N SER A 194 -11.98 7.56 -2.31
CA SER A 194 -12.83 8.11 -1.26
C SER A 194 -12.70 9.62 -1.13
N ARG A 195 -11.60 10.16 -1.64
CA ARG A 195 -11.33 11.61 -1.64
C ARG A 195 -12.08 12.25 -2.81
N SER A 196 -12.69 13.43 -2.54
CA SER A 196 -13.40 14.19 -3.56
C SER A 196 -12.50 14.52 -4.74
N ALA A 197 -13.02 14.37 -5.96
CA ALA A 197 -12.34 14.82 -7.17
C ALA A 197 -12.31 16.36 -7.34
N ALA A 198 -13.13 17.08 -6.57
CA ALA A 198 -13.23 18.53 -6.68
C ALA A 198 -11.91 19.19 -6.27
N GLY A 199 -11.31 19.94 -7.19
CA GLY A 199 -10.07 20.69 -6.95
C GLY A 199 -8.79 19.82 -6.96
N THR A 200 -8.84 18.55 -7.33
CA THR A 200 -7.65 17.72 -7.48
C THR A 200 -6.86 18.11 -8.72
N ALA A 201 -5.53 18.19 -8.58
CA ALA A 201 -4.65 18.46 -9.71
C ALA A 201 -4.56 17.23 -10.63
N PRO A 202 -4.52 17.40 -11.96
CA PRO A 202 -4.18 16.32 -12.87
C PRO A 202 -2.72 15.88 -12.66
N ILE A 203 -2.37 14.72 -13.22
CA ILE A 203 -1.00 14.20 -13.17
C ILE A 203 -0.10 15.11 -14.03
N GLY A 204 1.00 15.59 -13.45
CA GLY A 204 1.99 16.37 -14.18
C GLY A 204 2.81 15.48 -15.10
N ARG A 205 2.85 15.78 -16.41
CA ARG A 205 3.71 15.08 -17.37
C ARG A 205 4.76 16.03 -17.92
N PHE A 206 6.03 15.62 -17.84
CA PHE A 206 7.16 16.40 -18.32
C PHE A 206 8.04 15.58 -19.28
N PHE A 207 8.24 16.13 -20.46
CA PHE A 207 9.21 15.62 -21.41
C PHE A 207 10.50 16.44 -21.29
N ALA A 208 11.59 15.77 -20.96
CA ALA A 208 12.92 16.38 -20.83
C ALA A 208 13.75 16.15 -22.11
N ALA A 209 14.46 17.16 -22.54
CA ALA A 209 15.34 17.04 -23.69
C ALA A 209 16.48 16.04 -23.45
N ASP A 210 16.98 16.01 -22.22
CA ASP A 210 18.04 15.11 -21.75
C ASP A 210 17.97 14.91 -20.23
N ALA A 211 18.83 14.04 -19.69
CA ALA A 211 18.90 13.73 -18.26
C ALA A 211 19.22 14.97 -17.39
N THR A 212 19.96 15.96 -17.93
CA THR A 212 20.26 17.20 -17.22
C THR A 212 19.01 18.07 -17.08
N ALA A 213 18.23 18.18 -18.14
CA ALA A 213 16.97 18.90 -18.11
C ALA A 213 15.94 18.23 -17.19
N GLU A 214 15.89 16.89 -17.16
CA GLU A 214 15.05 16.13 -16.24
C GLU A 214 15.45 16.39 -14.79
N ARG A 215 16.74 16.29 -14.46
CA ARG A 215 17.25 16.60 -13.13
C ARG A 215 16.89 18.02 -12.69
N HIS A 216 17.18 19.03 -13.51
CA HIS A 216 16.85 20.43 -13.18
C HIS A 216 15.36 20.65 -13.00
N PHE A 217 14.52 19.93 -13.75
CA PHE A 217 13.08 19.98 -13.57
C PHE A 217 12.68 19.49 -12.18
N VAL A 218 13.19 18.31 -11.77
CA VAL A 218 12.85 17.71 -10.48
C VAL A 218 13.37 18.53 -9.30
N GLU A 219 14.61 19.06 -9.40
CA GLU A 219 15.19 19.95 -8.39
C GLU A 219 14.30 21.20 -8.19
N ARG A 220 13.94 21.89 -9.27
CA ARG A 220 13.06 23.06 -9.20
C ARG A 220 11.65 22.73 -8.72
N LEU A 221 11.14 21.53 -9.05
CA LEU A 221 9.85 21.08 -8.55
C LEU A 221 9.92 20.89 -7.03
N ALA A 222 10.96 20.24 -6.51
CA ALA A 222 11.15 20.05 -5.09
C ALA A 222 11.31 21.36 -4.32
N GLU A 223 12.09 22.32 -4.86
CA GLU A 223 12.22 23.67 -4.29
C GLU A 223 10.85 24.38 -4.21
N ARG A 224 10.10 24.38 -5.29
CA ARG A 224 8.78 25.00 -5.31
C ARG A 224 7.79 24.33 -4.37
N LEU A 225 7.80 23.01 -4.28
CA LEU A 225 6.94 22.30 -3.32
C LEU A 225 7.27 22.74 -1.88
N THR A 226 8.55 22.88 -1.56
CA THR A 226 8.99 23.40 -0.26
C THR A 226 8.52 24.83 -0.01
N GLU A 227 8.61 25.72 -1.02
CA GLU A 227 8.06 27.09 -0.95
C GLU A 227 6.55 27.12 -0.70
N TYR A 228 5.82 26.09 -1.18
CA TYR A 228 4.37 25.91 -0.92
C TYR A 228 4.07 25.15 0.38
N GLY A 229 5.09 24.90 1.22
CA GLY A 229 4.90 24.29 2.55
C GLY A 229 4.76 22.79 2.53
N VAL A 230 5.24 22.11 1.48
CA VAL A 230 5.36 20.64 1.47
C VAL A 230 6.68 20.28 2.14
N ASP A 231 6.61 19.42 3.18
CA ASP A 231 7.81 18.92 3.83
C ASP A 231 8.64 18.07 2.82
N PRO A 232 9.95 18.28 2.67
CA PRO A 232 10.79 17.47 1.80
C PRO A 232 10.70 15.96 2.07
N THR A 233 10.42 15.54 3.31
CA THR A 233 10.24 14.13 3.68
C THR A 233 8.95 13.52 3.13
N GLU A 234 8.00 14.36 2.73
CA GLU A 234 6.73 13.97 2.07
C GLU A 234 6.85 13.88 0.55
N VAL A 235 8.02 14.17 -0.02
CA VAL A 235 8.29 14.12 -1.46
C VAL A 235 9.19 12.93 -1.76
N ALA A 236 8.80 12.09 -2.72
CA ALA A 236 9.64 11.01 -3.23
C ALA A 236 9.94 11.19 -4.71
N ILE A 237 11.19 10.98 -5.07
CA ILE A 237 11.64 10.84 -6.45
C ILE A 237 11.90 9.36 -6.68
N LEU A 238 11.10 8.74 -7.55
CA LEU A 238 11.15 7.30 -7.80
C LEU A 238 11.74 6.99 -9.18
N THR A 239 12.64 6.03 -9.20
CA THR A 239 13.34 5.55 -10.41
C THR A 239 13.37 4.01 -10.45
N THR A 240 13.73 3.45 -11.59
CA THR A 240 14.07 2.02 -11.73
C THR A 240 15.58 1.78 -11.71
N GLU A 241 16.39 2.83 -11.72
CA GLU A 241 17.83 2.75 -11.83
C GLU A 241 18.50 3.00 -10.49
N ASP A 242 19.44 2.12 -10.09
CA ASP A 242 20.25 2.30 -8.88
C ASP A 242 21.16 3.55 -8.94
N ARG A 243 21.39 4.09 -10.14
CA ARG A 243 22.20 5.28 -10.38
C ARG A 243 21.39 6.36 -11.11
N CYS A 244 20.36 6.85 -10.47
CA CYS A 244 19.63 8.00 -10.99
C CYS A 244 20.49 9.28 -10.82
N PRO A 245 20.57 10.15 -11.84
CA PRO A 245 21.31 11.41 -11.74
C PRO A 245 20.64 12.44 -10.80
N VAL A 246 19.42 12.17 -10.34
CA VAL A 246 18.66 13.04 -9.43
C VAL A 246 19.02 12.68 -7.99
N ALA A 247 19.51 13.66 -7.24
CA ALA A 247 19.89 13.47 -5.83
C ALA A 247 18.65 13.10 -4.98
N GLY A 248 18.83 12.13 -4.09
CA GLY A 248 17.76 11.67 -3.20
C GLY A 248 16.71 10.80 -3.88
N ALA A 249 16.91 10.41 -5.14
CA ALA A 249 16.07 9.41 -5.77
C ALA A 249 16.23 8.05 -5.11
N ILE A 250 15.12 7.34 -4.94
CA ILE A 250 15.06 5.97 -4.44
C ILE A 250 14.41 5.07 -5.50
N THR A 251 14.70 3.79 -5.45
CA THR A 251 14.06 2.84 -6.36
C THR A 251 12.59 2.62 -6.00
N VAL A 252 11.81 2.15 -6.96
CA VAL A 252 10.39 1.78 -6.72
C VAL A 252 10.30 0.68 -5.65
N GLU A 253 11.28 -0.21 -5.61
CA GLU A 253 11.39 -1.30 -4.64
C GLU A 253 11.65 -0.77 -3.22
N GLU A 254 12.53 0.20 -3.04
CA GLU A 254 12.79 0.86 -1.75
C GLU A 254 11.59 1.68 -1.25
N ALA A 255 10.74 2.14 -2.19
CA ALA A 255 9.50 2.83 -1.85
C ALA A 255 8.34 1.87 -1.50
N ALA A 256 8.56 0.54 -1.61
CA ALA A 256 7.52 -0.45 -1.27
C ALA A 256 7.07 -0.29 0.19
N GLY A 257 5.76 -0.39 0.43
CA GLY A 257 5.18 -0.18 1.76
C GLY A 257 5.04 1.29 2.19
N ARG A 258 5.86 2.19 1.67
CA ARG A 258 5.86 3.63 2.02
C ARG A 258 4.78 4.39 1.26
N GLN A 259 4.50 5.60 1.71
CA GLN A 259 3.61 6.55 1.05
C GLN A 259 4.18 7.97 1.16
N PHE A 260 3.88 8.77 0.16
CA PHE A 260 4.37 10.15 0.08
C PHE A 260 3.23 11.06 -0.37
N ARG A 261 3.27 12.29 0.06
CA ARG A 261 2.30 13.28 -0.38
C ARG A 261 2.46 13.59 -1.88
N VAL A 262 3.71 13.71 -2.31
CA VAL A 262 4.09 13.97 -3.69
C VAL A 262 5.05 12.89 -4.19
N VAL A 263 4.78 12.37 -5.38
CA VAL A 263 5.69 11.43 -6.05
C VAL A 263 6.06 12.00 -7.41
N CYS A 264 7.35 11.93 -7.71
CA CYS A 264 7.90 12.20 -9.03
C CYS A 264 8.53 10.91 -9.58
N CYS A 265 7.88 10.28 -10.57
CA CYS A 265 8.45 9.14 -11.28
C CYS A 265 9.33 9.67 -12.41
N VAL A 266 10.64 9.44 -12.32
CA VAL A 266 11.64 9.90 -13.28
C VAL A 266 12.12 8.77 -14.18
N GLY A 267 12.55 9.09 -15.40
CA GLY A 267 13.06 8.11 -16.33
C GLY A 267 12.01 7.13 -16.82
N VAL A 268 10.74 7.54 -16.95
CA VAL A 268 9.67 6.65 -17.44
C VAL A 268 9.78 6.50 -18.96
N THR A 269 10.86 5.86 -19.39
CA THR A 269 11.21 5.61 -20.80
C THR A 269 10.71 4.25 -21.27
N ALA A 270 10.71 4.04 -22.59
CA ALA A 270 10.38 2.74 -23.19
C ALA A 270 11.35 1.62 -22.80
N GLU A 271 12.58 1.96 -22.42
CA GLU A 271 13.60 1.01 -21.97
C GLU A 271 13.38 0.62 -20.50
N ALA A 272 13.17 1.59 -19.62
CA ALA A 272 12.97 1.37 -18.19
C ALA A 272 11.60 0.74 -17.88
N PHE A 273 10.59 1.08 -18.67
CA PHE A 273 9.22 0.57 -18.54
C PHE A 273 8.68 0.10 -19.90
N PRO A 274 9.15 -1.06 -20.41
CA PRO A 274 8.61 -1.66 -21.63
C PRO A 274 7.15 -2.10 -21.42
N ASP A 275 6.43 -2.38 -22.54
CA ASP A 275 5.06 -2.91 -22.45
C ASP A 275 5.06 -4.39 -22.06
N GLU A 276 5.35 -4.64 -20.79
CA GLU A 276 5.40 -5.96 -20.19
C GLU A 276 4.69 -5.97 -18.83
N PRO A 277 4.04 -7.07 -18.44
CA PRO A 277 3.34 -7.16 -17.16
C PRO A 277 4.19 -6.74 -15.95
N PRO A 278 5.49 -7.04 -15.91
CA PRO A 278 6.35 -6.61 -14.83
C PRO A 278 6.52 -5.10 -14.73
N ALA A 279 6.82 -4.47 -15.85
CA ALA A 279 7.00 -3.01 -15.89
C ALA A 279 5.69 -2.28 -15.56
N ARG A 280 4.54 -2.81 -16.00
CA ARG A 280 3.22 -2.27 -15.63
C ARG A 280 3.00 -2.30 -14.13
N ARG A 281 3.29 -3.41 -13.45
CA ARG A 281 3.16 -3.51 -11.98
C ARG A 281 4.14 -2.60 -11.25
N ARG A 282 5.36 -2.46 -11.76
CA ARG A 282 6.35 -1.55 -11.20
C ARG A 282 5.87 -0.09 -11.30
N LEU A 283 5.40 0.35 -12.48
CA LEU A 283 4.87 1.71 -12.65
C LEU A 283 3.59 1.92 -11.83
N PHE A 284 2.68 0.95 -11.79
CA PHE A 284 1.51 0.96 -10.93
C PHE A 284 1.90 1.15 -9.45
N THR A 285 2.91 0.40 -8.99
CA THR A 285 3.41 0.54 -7.61
C THR A 285 3.96 1.94 -7.37
N ALA A 286 4.79 2.47 -8.27
CA ALA A 286 5.33 3.82 -8.17
C ALA A 286 4.22 4.89 -8.09
N MET A 287 3.29 4.87 -9.03
CA MET A 287 2.19 5.84 -9.09
C MET A 287 1.32 5.83 -7.83
N THR A 288 1.03 4.66 -7.30
CA THR A 288 0.16 4.49 -6.12
C THR A 288 0.84 4.79 -4.78
N ARG A 289 2.12 5.17 -4.79
CA ARG A 289 2.78 5.77 -3.60
C ARG A 289 2.34 7.20 -3.37
N ALA A 290 1.85 7.89 -4.41
CA ALA A 290 1.40 9.27 -4.32
C ALA A 290 0.03 9.40 -3.62
N ALA A 291 -0.07 10.34 -2.70
CA ALA A 291 -1.34 10.70 -2.07
C ALA A 291 -2.01 11.89 -2.79
N ASP A 292 -1.32 12.99 -2.94
CA ASP A 292 -1.89 14.25 -3.44
C ASP A 292 -1.49 14.56 -4.88
N LEU A 293 -0.20 14.47 -5.17
CA LEU A 293 0.35 14.88 -6.46
C LEU A 293 1.25 13.79 -7.05
N LEU A 294 1.10 13.59 -8.35
CA LEU A 294 1.94 12.68 -9.12
C LEU A 294 2.52 13.43 -10.31
N TYR A 295 3.82 13.31 -10.49
CA TYR A 295 4.54 13.78 -11.67
C TYR A 295 5.22 12.59 -12.36
N VAL A 296 5.23 12.61 -13.67
CA VAL A 296 5.89 11.59 -14.50
C VAL A 296 6.78 12.32 -15.49
N SER A 297 8.05 11.97 -15.51
CA SER A 297 8.99 12.54 -16.48
C SER A 297 9.72 11.48 -17.29
N HIS A 298 10.12 11.80 -18.48
CA HIS A 298 10.94 10.95 -19.32
C HIS A 298 11.80 11.76 -20.28
N THR A 299 12.91 11.18 -20.68
CA THR A 299 13.75 11.64 -21.78
C THR A 299 13.52 10.76 -23.01
N GLY A 300 13.84 11.25 -24.20
CA GLY A 300 13.73 10.45 -25.42
C GLY A 300 12.34 9.84 -25.62
N ARG A 301 12.30 8.54 -25.98
CA ARG A 301 11.04 7.82 -26.17
C ARG A 301 10.43 7.45 -24.81
N GLY A 302 9.30 8.03 -24.48
CA GLY A 302 8.53 7.68 -23.29
C GLY A 302 8.03 6.23 -23.32
N SER A 303 7.71 5.69 -22.15
CA SER A 303 7.13 4.37 -22.03
C SER A 303 5.81 4.26 -22.78
N PRO A 304 5.58 3.18 -23.56
CA PRO A 304 4.29 2.92 -24.21
C PRO A 304 3.16 2.74 -23.18
N LEU A 305 3.48 2.40 -21.94
CA LEU A 305 2.51 2.29 -20.86
C LEU A 305 1.76 3.59 -20.55
N LEU A 306 2.37 4.75 -20.87
CA LEU A 306 1.74 6.05 -20.69
C LEU A 306 0.65 6.32 -21.74
N ASP A 307 0.67 5.58 -22.86
CA ASP A 307 -0.31 5.72 -23.92
C ASP A 307 -1.62 4.98 -23.60
N ASP A 308 -1.60 4.05 -22.64
CA ASP A 308 -2.79 3.36 -22.12
C ASP A 308 -3.57 4.22 -21.10
N ILE A 309 -3.00 5.33 -20.67
CA ILE A 309 -3.61 6.24 -19.69
C ILE A 309 -4.32 7.37 -20.46
N ASP A 310 -5.57 7.64 -20.11
CA ASP A 310 -6.34 8.73 -20.70
C ASP A 310 -5.54 10.04 -20.68
N PRO A 311 -5.26 10.65 -21.84
CA PRO A 311 -4.54 11.92 -21.93
C PRO A 311 -5.19 13.04 -21.12
N GLY A 312 -6.49 12.99 -20.88
CA GLY A 312 -7.22 13.96 -20.06
C GLY A 312 -6.84 13.94 -18.57
N LEU A 313 -6.18 12.87 -18.11
CA LEU A 313 -5.67 12.78 -16.74
C LEU A 313 -4.31 13.49 -16.57
N PHE A 314 -3.63 13.82 -17.67
CA PHE A 314 -2.36 14.53 -17.65
C PHE A 314 -2.54 16.04 -17.89
N SER A 315 -1.68 16.83 -17.26
CA SER A 315 -1.44 18.22 -17.66
C SER A 315 -0.01 18.35 -18.16
N ALA A 316 0.14 19.04 -19.28
CA ALA A 316 1.47 19.49 -19.71
C ALA A 316 2.03 20.43 -18.64
N PHE A 317 3.28 20.20 -18.25
CA PHE A 317 3.88 20.96 -17.17
C PHE A 317 4.05 22.44 -17.52
N GLY A 318 3.47 23.31 -16.71
CA GLY A 318 3.56 24.76 -16.80
C GLY A 318 2.91 25.51 -15.64
N HIS A 319 1.95 24.89 -14.94
CA HIS A 319 1.23 25.54 -13.86
C HIS A 319 1.09 24.64 -12.64
N VAL A 320 1.94 24.84 -11.63
CA VAL A 320 1.65 24.39 -10.27
C VAL A 320 0.50 25.28 -9.75
N ARG A 321 -0.73 24.79 -9.80
CA ARG A 321 -1.82 25.46 -9.09
C ARG A 321 -1.57 25.29 -7.60
N SER A 322 -1.81 26.34 -6.81
CA SER A 322 -1.63 26.33 -5.37
C SER A 322 -2.38 25.15 -4.77
N VAL A 323 -1.64 24.22 -4.17
CA VAL A 323 -2.22 23.19 -3.31
C VAL A 323 -2.65 23.92 -2.05
N LYS A 324 -3.96 24.12 -1.88
CA LYS A 324 -4.46 24.60 -0.59
C LYS A 324 -4.06 23.58 0.46
N PRO A 325 -3.45 23.99 1.59
CA PRO A 325 -3.16 23.07 2.67
C PRO A 325 -4.46 22.37 3.07
N HIS A 326 -4.39 21.07 3.24
CA HIS A 326 -5.50 20.28 3.77
C HIS A 326 -5.74 20.80 5.19
N VAL A 327 -6.81 21.55 5.38
CA VAL A 327 -7.26 21.92 6.71
C VAL A 327 -7.73 20.61 7.35
N GLU A 328 -6.98 20.12 8.33
CA GLU A 328 -7.43 19.04 9.18
C GLU A 328 -8.81 19.44 9.71
N GLN A 329 -9.81 18.60 9.42
CA GLN A 329 -11.10 18.78 10.09
C GLN A 329 -10.83 18.59 11.58
N PRO A 330 -11.27 19.53 12.44
CA PRO A 330 -11.09 19.39 13.89
C PRO A 330 -11.71 18.05 14.31
N ARG A 331 -10.93 17.25 15.04
CA ARG A 331 -11.42 16.08 15.75
C ARG A 331 -12.57 16.57 16.66
N LEU A 332 -13.79 16.27 16.30
CA LEU A 332 -14.90 16.40 17.23
C LEU A 332 -14.68 15.34 18.32
N LEU A 333 -14.50 15.80 19.53
CA LEU A 333 -14.38 15.04 20.77
C LEU A 333 -15.50 14.02 20.96
#